data_3062604c77fff810a3f40945b87ffe22
#
_entry.id   3062604c77fff810a3f40945b87ffe22
#
_cell.length_a   1.000
_cell.length_b   1.000
_cell.length_c   1.000
_cell.angle_alpha   90.00
_cell.angle_beta   90.00
_cell.angle_gamma   90.00
#
_symmetry.space_group_name_H-M   'P 1'
#
loop_
_entity.id
_entity.type
_entity.pdbx_description
1 polymer ?
#
loop_
_entity_poly.entity_id
_entity_poly.type
_entity_poly.pdbx_seq_one_letter_code
_entity_poly.pdbx_strand_id
1 'polypeptide(L)'
;RTVDALPGIKKSFIGSGVRYDLLLHNAKDEKTNHSTQEYTRELIKNHVSGRLKIAPEHTSDRVLYLMRKPSFKQFYQFKRIFDKINKEENLRQQIIPYFISSHPGCKEEDMAELAVITKDLDFHLEQVQDFTPTPMTVSTEAWYSGYDPYTLEPVFSAKTPREKLAQRQFFFWYKPEERRNIEKELKRIGRI
;
A
#
# COMPACT_ATOMS: atom_id res chain seq x y z
N ARG A 1 -8.54 -1.79 24.78
CA ARG A 1 -9.36 -2.13 25.98
C ARG A 1 -8.86 -1.39 27.23
N THR A 2 -7.58 -1.38 27.54
CA THR A 2 -7.05 -0.69 28.74
C THR A 2 -7.29 0.81 28.69
N VAL A 3 -7.07 1.46 27.56
CA VAL A 3 -7.28 2.91 27.37
C VAL A 3 -8.77 3.26 27.49
N ASP A 4 -9.64 2.47 26.86
CA ASP A 4 -11.09 2.73 26.88
C ASP A 4 -11.72 2.52 28.26
N ALA A 5 -11.02 1.80 29.15
CA ALA A 5 -11.46 1.60 30.54
C ALA A 5 -11.10 2.78 31.48
N LEU A 6 -10.34 3.78 31.00
CA LEU A 6 -9.95 4.93 31.80
C LEU A 6 -11.13 5.90 31.97
N PRO A 7 -11.31 6.49 33.18
CA PRO A 7 -12.35 7.48 33.42
C PRO A 7 -12.24 8.67 32.45
N GLY A 8 -13.35 9.06 31.85
CA GLY A 8 -13.41 10.19 30.90
C GLY A 8 -13.08 9.85 29.46
N ILE A 9 -12.57 8.65 29.16
CA ILE A 9 -12.34 8.20 27.79
C ILE A 9 -13.61 7.57 27.24
N LYS A 10 -14.17 8.14 26.18
CA LYS A 10 -15.36 7.59 25.51
C LYS A 10 -15.00 6.54 24.46
N LYS A 11 -13.90 6.77 23.71
CA LYS A 11 -13.44 5.89 22.65
C LYS A 11 -12.00 6.22 22.27
N SER A 12 -11.21 5.20 21.92
CA SER A 12 -9.86 5.37 21.38
C SER A 12 -9.81 4.94 19.91
N PHE A 13 -9.09 5.70 19.08
CA PHE A 13 -8.96 5.40 17.66
C PHE A 13 -7.49 5.27 17.26
N ILE A 14 -7.23 4.40 16.26
CA ILE A 14 -5.91 4.26 15.66
C ILE A 14 -5.70 5.40 14.68
N GLY A 15 -4.68 6.22 14.93
CA GLY A 15 -4.30 7.34 14.06
C GLY A 15 -3.24 6.99 13.00
N SER A 16 -2.49 5.90 13.20
CA SER A 16 -1.44 5.43 12.28
C SER A 16 -1.91 4.30 11.37
N GLY A 17 -1.07 3.94 10.40
CA GLY A 17 -1.33 2.77 9.54
C GLY A 17 -1.20 1.45 10.31
N VAL A 18 -1.92 0.43 9.85
CA VAL A 18 -1.91 -0.91 10.43
C VAL A 18 -1.13 -1.87 9.54
N ARG A 19 -0.32 -2.75 10.15
CA ARG A 19 0.37 -3.86 9.51
C ARG A 19 -0.60 -5.01 9.26
N TYR A 20 -1.37 -4.91 8.18
CA TYR A 20 -2.40 -5.90 7.82
C TYR A 20 -1.83 -7.29 7.54
N ASP A 21 -0.59 -7.39 7.09
CA ASP A 21 0.13 -8.64 6.89
C ASP A 21 0.30 -9.43 8.19
N LEU A 22 0.52 -8.75 9.31
CA LEU A 22 0.58 -9.40 10.64
C LEU A 22 -0.80 -9.90 11.08
N LEU A 23 -1.88 -9.20 10.71
CA LEU A 23 -3.24 -9.63 11.01
C LEU A 23 -3.68 -10.85 10.19
N LEU A 24 -3.00 -11.10 9.06
CA LEU A 24 -3.23 -12.25 8.19
C LEU A 24 -2.29 -13.42 8.49
N HIS A 25 -1.33 -13.23 9.42
CA HIS A 25 -0.39 -14.28 9.76
C HIS A 25 -1.12 -15.48 10.37
N ASN A 26 -0.89 -16.65 9.80
CA ASN A 26 -1.44 -17.90 10.30
C ASN A 26 -0.40 -18.55 11.23
N ALA A 27 -0.64 -18.47 12.52
CA ALA A 27 0.22 -19.09 13.54
C ALA A 27 0.05 -20.62 13.54
N LYS A 28 1.01 -21.33 14.12
CA LYS A 28 0.96 -22.80 14.24
C LYS A 28 -0.12 -23.28 15.20
N ASP A 29 -0.53 -22.44 16.15
CA ASP A 29 -1.56 -22.79 17.12
C ASP A 29 -2.88 -22.06 16.84
N GLU A 30 -4.00 -22.77 17.03
CA GLU A 30 -5.34 -22.26 16.76
C GLU A 30 -5.75 -21.15 17.74
N LYS A 31 -5.27 -21.17 18.98
CA LYS A 31 -5.59 -20.16 19.99
C LYS A 31 -5.07 -18.79 19.56
N THR A 32 -3.85 -18.72 19.05
CA THR A 32 -3.26 -17.48 18.51
C THR A 32 -4.03 -16.99 17.28
N ASN A 33 -4.41 -17.91 16.38
CA ASN A 33 -5.21 -17.55 15.20
C ASN A 33 -6.57 -16.97 15.61
N HIS A 34 -7.26 -17.60 16.55
CA HIS A 34 -8.53 -17.12 17.06
C HIS A 34 -8.39 -15.73 17.71
N SER A 35 -7.40 -15.55 18.58
CA SER A 35 -7.12 -14.26 19.21
C SER A 35 -6.80 -13.16 18.19
N THR A 36 -6.09 -13.49 17.10
CA THR A 36 -5.78 -12.54 16.01
C THR A 36 -7.05 -12.14 15.27
N GLN A 37 -7.96 -13.08 15.03
CA GLN A 37 -9.25 -12.80 14.38
C GLN A 37 -10.14 -11.91 15.27
N GLU A 38 -10.23 -12.22 16.56
CA GLU A 38 -10.96 -11.40 17.53
C GLU A 38 -10.38 -10.00 17.62
N TYR A 39 -9.04 -9.88 17.70
CA TYR A 39 -8.36 -8.60 17.70
C TYR A 39 -8.64 -7.79 16.43
N THR A 40 -8.60 -8.44 15.25
CA THR A 40 -8.88 -7.78 13.98
C THR A 40 -10.30 -7.24 13.93
N ARG A 41 -11.28 -8.02 14.39
CA ARG A 41 -12.67 -7.58 14.48
C ARG A 41 -12.84 -6.41 15.45
N GLU A 42 -12.27 -6.52 16.65
CA GLU A 42 -12.31 -5.47 17.67
C GLU A 42 -11.70 -4.16 17.16
N LEU A 43 -10.54 -4.25 16.51
CA LEU A 43 -9.83 -3.10 15.91
C LEU A 43 -10.73 -2.39 14.88
N ILE A 44 -11.28 -3.14 13.92
CA ILE A 44 -12.11 -2.55 12.87
C ILE A 44 -13.40 -1.98 13.45
N LYS A 45 -14.07 -2.72 14.32
CA LYS A 45 -15.36 -2.32 14.91
C LYS A 45 -15.26 -1.08 15.79
N ASN A 46 -14.27 -1.06 16.68
CA ASN A 46 -14.25 -0.11 17.79
C ASN A 46 -13.16 0.96 17.71
N HIS A 47 -12.07 0.71 16.93
CA HIS A 47 -10.89 1.57 16.93
C HIS A 47 -10.58 2.23 15.59
N VAL A 48 -11.45 2.09 14.59
CA VAL A 48 -11.37 2.83 13.31
C VAL A 48 -12.40 3.94 13.31
N SER A 49 -11.96 5.19 13.13
CA SER A 49 -12.81 6.39 13.12
C SER A 49 -13.51 6.67 11.79
N GLY A 50 -13.72 5.63 10.96
CA GLY A 50 -14.29 5.73 9.61
C GLY A 50 -13.27 5.54 8.50
N ARG A 51 -11.97 5.79 8.72
CA ARG A 51 -10.91 5.67 7.70
C ARG A 51 -9.72 4.91 8.27
N LEU A 52 -9.43 3.73 7.70
CA LEU A 52 -8.29 2.91 8.09
C LEU A 52 -7.14 3.09 7.11
N LYS A 53 -6.02 3.62 7.58
CA LYS A 53 -4.79 3.75 6.80
C LYS A 53 -4.05 2.42 6.78
N ILE A 54 -3.65 1.99 5.60
CA ILE A 54 -2.80 0.81 5.42
C ILE A 54 -1.78 1.07 4.30
N ALA A 55 -0.66 0.38 4.35
CA ALA A 55 0.46 0.61 3.45
C ALA A 55 0.77 -0.64 2.61
N PRO A 56 0.01 -0.91 1.53
CA PRO A 56 0.38 -1.94 0.55
C PRO A 56 1.65 -1.57 -0.23
N GLU A 57 2.01 -0.30 -0.28
CA GLU A 57 3.21 0.29 -0.90
C GLU A 57 3.23 0.21 -2.42
N HIS A 58 2.90 -0.93 -3.03
CA HIS A 58 2.81 -1.14 -4.46
C HIS A 58 1.86 -2.31 -4.80
N THR A 59 1.51 -2.48 -6.08
CA THR A 59 0.69 -3.62 -6.57
C THR A 59 1.53 -4.68 -7.28
N SER A 60 2.72 -4.32 -7.81
CA SER A 60 3.65 -5.26 -8.47
C SER A 60 4.41 -6.07 -7.44
N ASP A 61 4.26 -7.41 -7.48
CA ASP A 61 4.98 -8.32 -6.58
C ASP A 61 6.51 -8.24 -6.77
N ARG A 62 6.98 -7.92 -7.99
CA ARG A 62 8.40 -7.70 -8.26
C ARG A 62 8.95 -6.48 -7.50
N VAL A 63 8.21 -5.39 -7.50
CA VAL A 63 8.57 -4.16 -6.76
C VAL A 63 8.47 -4.41 -5.26
N LEU A 64 7.40 -5.07 -4.80
CA LEU A 64 7.21 -5.43 -3.39
C LEU A 64 8.31 -6.35 -2.86
N TYR A 65 8.82 -7.28 -3.70
CA TYR A 65 9.95 -8.12 -3.34
C TYR A 65 11.21 -7.27 -3.02
N LEU A 66 11.52 -6.27 -3.86
CA LEU A 66 12.65 -5.35 -3.61
C LEU A 66 12.41 -4.44 -2.39
N MET A 67 11.15 -4.11 -2.11
CA MET A 67 10.76 -3.39 -0.88
C MET A 67 10.79 -4.26 0.37
N ARG A 68 11.02 -5.58 0.25
CA ARG A 68 10.87 -6.56 1.35
C ARG A 68 9.48 -6.50 1.99
N LYS A 69 8.47 -6.35 1.16
CA LYS A 69 7.06 -6.30 1.54
C LYS A 69 6.33 -7.56 1.06
N PRO A 70 5.24 -7.95 1.73
CA PRO A 70 4.42 -9.06 1.30
C PRO A 70 3.74 -8.80 -0.05
N SER A 71 3.37 -9.88 -0.75
CA SER A 71 2.61 -9.80 -2.00
C SER A 71 1.31 -9.01 -1.84
N PHE A 72 0.94 -8.25 -2.88
CA PHE A 72 -0.32 -7.51 -2.94
C PHE A 72 -1.56 -8.41 -2.80
N LYS A 73 -1.44 -9.71 -3.00
CA LYS A 73 -2.49 -10.69 -2.72
C LYS A 73 -2.98 -10.65 -1.27
N GLN A 74 -2.08 -10.33 -0.32
CA GLN A 74 -2.47 -10.18 1.08
C GLN A 74 -3.36 -8.94 1.30
N PHE A 75 -3.14 -7.87 0.54
CA PHE A 75 -4.04 -6.72 0.57
C PHE A 75 -5.48 -7.10 0.20
N TYR A 76 -5.67 -7.89 -0.86
CA TYR A 76 -7.00 -8.39 -1.24
C TYR A 76 -7.63 -9.28 -0.16
N GLN A 77 -6.82 -10.10 0.52
CA GLN A 77 -7.31 -10.92 1.63
C GLN A 77 -7.78 -10.05 2.80
N PHE A 78 -6.97 -9.07 3.18
CA PHE A 78 -7.33 -8.13 4.24
C PHE A 78 -8.57 -7.31 3.88
N LYS A 79 -8.64 -6.80 2.65
CA LYS A 79 -9.81 -6.04 2.17
C LYS A 79 -11.10 -6.84 2.28
N ARG A 80 -11.09 -8.13 1.91
CA ARG A 80 -12.26 -9.01 2.07
C ARG A 80 -12.69 -9.13 3.54
N ILE A 81 -11.74 -9.28 4.46
CA ILE A 81 -12.03 -9.35 5.91
C ILE A 81 -12.62 -8.03 6.39
N PHE A 82 -12.01 -6.91 5.99
CA PHE A 82 -12.47 -5.57 6.33
C PHE A 82 -13.89 -5.32 5.84
N ASP A 83 -14.17 -5.60 4.57
CA ASP A 83 -15.50 -5.41 3.97
C ASP A 83 -16.55 -6.31 4.62
N LYS A 84 -16.19 -7.57 4.94
CA LYS A 84 -17.05 -8.50 5.66
C LYS A 84 -17.45 -7.96 7.03
N ILE A 85 -16.46 -7.51 7.83
CA ILE A 85 -16.72 -6.96 9.17
C ILE A 85 -17.56 -5.69 9.07
N ASN A 86 -17.26 -4.79 8.12
CA ASN A 86 -18.07 -3.59 7.91
C ASN A 86 -19.54 -3.93 7.61
N LYS A 87 -19.79 -4.94 6.77
CA LYS A 87 -21.14 -5.40 6.46
C LYS A 87 -21.84 -6.01 7.67
N GLU A 88 -21.18 -6.89 8.39
CA GLU A 88 -21.73 -7.58 9.58
C GLU A 88 -22.07 -6.62 10.73
N GLU A 89 -21.22 -5.60 10.93
CA GLU A 89 -21.36 -4.62 12.01
C GLU A 89 -22.09 -3.32 11.56
N ASN A 90 -22.61 -3.30 10.31
CA ASN A 90 -23.30 -2.15 9.71
C ASN A 90 -22.46 -0.85 9.76
N LEU A 91 -21.16 -0.95 9.45
CA LEU A 91 -20.21 0.16 9.43
C LEU A 91 -20.07 0.72 8.01
N ARG A 92 -19.63 2.00 7.91
CA ARG A 92 -19.36 2.69 6.64
C ARG A 92 -17.91 3.19 6.61
N GLN A 93 -16.98 2.31 6.94
CA GLN A 93 -15.57 2.66 6.98
C GLN A 93 -14.91 2.46 5.62
N GLN A 94 -13.82 3.17 5.38
CA GLN A 94 -13.03 3.11 4.15
C GLN A 94 -11.57 2.75 4.44
N ILE A 95 -10.97 1.98 3.55
CA ILE A 95 -9.53 1.78 3.50
C ILE A 95 -8.90 2.95 2.75
N ILE A 96 -7.84 3.53 3.32
CA ILE A 96 -7.02 4.55 2.69
C ILE A 96 -5.64 3.93 2.44
N PRO A 97 -5.39 3.43 1.22
CA PRO A 97 -4.12 2.80 0.90
C PRO A 97 -3.03 3.84 0.66
N TYR A 98 -1.82 3.53 1.13
CA TYR A 98 -0.61 4.29 0.85
C TYR A 98 0.23 3.59 -0.20
N PHE A 99 0.63 4.32 -1.24
CA PHE A 99 1.45 3.81 -2.33
C PHE A 99 2.70 4.66 -2.57
N ILE A 100 3.76 4.00 -3.04
CA ILE A 100 5.05 4.62 -3.36
C ILE A 100 5.37 4.39 -4.84
N SER A 101 5.73 5.46 -5.56
CA SER A 101 6.34 5.40 -6.88
C SER A 101 7.86 5.54 -6.81
N SER A 102 8.54 5.29 -7.91
CA SER A 102 9.98 5.53 -8.05
C SER A 102 10.89 4.76 -7.08
N HIS A 103 10.36 3.72 -6.42
CA HIS A 103 11.19 2.80 -5.65
C HIS A 103 12.16 2.06 -6.59
N PRO A 104 13.39 1.70 -6.15
CA PRO A 104 14.24 0.81 -6.93
C PRO A 104 13.49 -0.39 -7.50
N GLY A 105 13.66 -0.65 -8.79
CA GLY A 105 12.95 -1.68 -9.52
C GLY A 105 11.57 -1.27 -10.07
N CYS A 106 10.98 -0.17 -9.65
CA CYS A 106 9.70 0.30 -10.18
C CYS A 106 9.90 0.98 -11.54
N LYS A 107 9.13 0.55 -12.53
CA LYS A 107 9.08 1.12 -13.88
C LYS A 107 7.69 1.70 -14.17
N GLU A 108 7.58 2.41 -15.28
CA GLU A 108 6.31 3.01 -15.71
C GLU A 108 5.23 1.97 -16.00
N GLU A 109 5.62 0.77 -16.48
CA GLU A 109 4.70 -0.34 -16.71
C GLU A 109 4.07 -0.83 -15.41
N ASP A 110 4.84 -0.88 -14.32
CA ASP A 110 4.33 -1.25 -12.99
C ASP A 110 3.33 -0.21 -12.48
N MET A 111 3.59 1.07 -12.75
CA MET A 111 2.70 2.16 -12.35
C MET A 111 1.42 2.21 -13.20
N ALA A 112 1.52 1.89 -14.50
CA ALA A 112 0.34 1.76 -15.36
C ALA A 112 -0.57 0.63 -14.87
N GLU A 113 0.00 -0.50 -14.46
CA GLU A 113 -0.75 -1.61 -13.89
C GLU A 113 -1.37 -1.26 -12.52
N LEU A 114 -0.62 -0.53 -11.67
CA LEU A 114 -1.13 0.00 -10.42
C LEU A 114 -2.36 0.92 -10.66
N ALA A 115 -2.32 1.76 -11.68
CA ALA A 115 -3.44 2.62 -12.04
C ALA A 115 -4.69 1.80 -12.42
N VAL A 116 -4.53 0.72 -13.20
CA VAL A 116 -5.63 -0.19 -13.54
C VAL A 116 -6.20 -0.85 -12.28
N ILE A 117 -5.35 -1.43 -11.44
CA ILE A 117 -5.78 -2.12 -10.22
C ILE A 117 -6.50 -1.16 -9.25
N THR A 118 -5.97 0.05 -9.07
CA THR A 118 -6.59 1.03 -8.17
C THR A 118 -7.90 1.56 -8.73
N LYS A 119 -8.04 1.65 -10.06
CA LYS A 119 -9.30 1.96 -10.74
C LYS A 119 -10.35 0.87 -10.52
N ASP A 120 -9.97 -0.39 -10.71
CA ASP A 120 -10.88 -1.53 -10.50
C ASP A 120 -11.34 -1.66 -9.04
N LEU A 121 -10.51 -1.21 -8.10
CA LEU A 121 -10.83 -1.15 -6.67
C LEU A 121 -11.55 0.14 -6.25
N ASP A 122 -11.81 1.05 -7.17
CA ASP A 122 -12.41 2.39 -6.93
C ASP A 122 -11.63 3.22 -5.90
N PHE A 123 -10.30 3.16 -5.94
CA PHE A 123 -9.44 3.95 -5.08
C PHE A 123 -8.98 5.24 -5.77
N HIS A 124 -9.55 6.37 -5.39
CA HIS A 124 -8.98 7.69 -5.68
C HIS A 124 -7.88 7.97 -4.66
N LEU A 125 -6.62 7.79 -5.07
CA LEU A 125 -5.49 7.78 -4.16
C LEU A 125 -5.23 9.16 -3.54
N GLU A 126 -5.18 9.20 -2.22
CA GLU A 126 -4.92 10.42 -1.43
C GLU A 126 -3.53 10.39 -0.79
N GLN A 127 -3.02 9.21 -0.48
CA GLN A 127 -1.72 9.02 0.19
C GLN A 127 -0.75 8.34 -0.76
N VAL A 128 0.04 9.17 -1.44
CA VAL A 128 1.05 8.74 -2.41
C VAL A 128 2.36 9.48 -2.17
N GLN A 129 3.48 8.81 -2.42
CA GLN A 129 4.80 9.39 -2.27
C GLN A 129 5.74 8.86 -3.36
N ASP A 130 6.67 9.70 -3.81
CA ASP A 130 7.83 9.24 -4.55
C ASP A 130 8.86 8.70 -3.56
N PHE A 131 9.54 7.62 -3.93
CA PHE A 131 10.64 7.10 -3.12
C PHE A 131 11.65 8.18 -2.81
N THR A 132 11.95 8.33 -1.52
CA THR A 132 12.98 9.22 -1.01
C THR A 132 14.06 8.37 -0.33
N PRO A 133 15.31 8.41 -0.82
CA PRO A 133 16.39 7.67 -0.18
C PRO A 133 16.54 8.05 1.30
N THR A 134 16.49 7.05 2.17
CA THR A 134 16.69 7.22 3.61
C THR A 134 17.98 6.52 4.00
N PRO A 135 18.93 7.17 4.66
CA PRO A 135 20.18 6.57 5.05
C PRO A 135 20.00 5.24 5.79
N MET A 136 20.94 4.31 5.61
CA MET A 136 20.98 2.98 6.25
C MET A 136 19.83 2.04 5.86
N THR A 137 19.19 2.26 4.71
CA THR A 137 18.18 1.32 4.18
C THR A 137 18.68 0.60 2.94
N VAL A 138 18.33 -0.67 2.79
CA VAL A 138 18.64 -1.51 1.61
C VAL A 138 18.15 -0.86 0.32
N SER A 139 16.96 -0.25 0.35
CA SER A 139 16.41 0.45 -0.82
C SER A 139 17.25 1.66 -1.23
N THR A 140 17.87 2.36 -0.29
CA THR A 140 18.77 3.48 -0.60
C THR A 140 20.06 2.99 -1.23
N GLU A 141 20.59 1.87 -0.76
CA GLU A 141 21.77 1.22 -1.35
C GLU A 141 21.48 0.77 -2.79
N ALA A 142 20.35 0.12 -3.03
CA ALA A 142 19.91 -0.26 -4.37
C ALA A 142 19.69 0.97 -5.28
N TRP A 143 19.11 2.05 -4.74
CA TRP A 143 18.89 3.30 -5.48
C TRP A 143 20.21 3.97 -5.89
N TYR A 144 21.19 3.98 -5.00
CA TYR A 144 22.50 4.61 -5.23
C TYR A 144 23.35 3.79 -6.18
N SER A 145 23.54 2.49 -5.88
CA SER A 145 24.41 1.59 -6.62
C SER A 145 23.83 1.16 -7.97
N GLY A 146 22.50 1.06 -8.09
CA GLY A 146 21.84 0.47 -9.27
C GLY A 146 21.83 -1.06 -9.26
N TYR A 147 22.10 -1.69 -8.12
CA TYR A 147 22.09 -3.14 -7.94
C TYR A 147 21.31 -3.54 -6.69
N ASP A 148 20.68 -4.72 -6.74
CA ASP A 148 20.14 -5.34 -5.52
C ASP A 148 21.31 -5.78 -4.62
N PRO A 149 21.43 -5.28 -3.38
CA PRO A 149 22.55 -5.58 -2.50
C PRO A 149 22.70 -7.06 -2.12
N TYR A 150 21.67 -7.87 -2.30
CA TYR A 150 21.69 -9.29 -1.96
C TYR A 150 22.00 -10.20 -3.14
N THR A 151 21.47 -9.85 -4.33
CA THR A 151 21.62 -10.69 -5.53
C THR A 151 22.66 -10.17 -6.50
N LEU A 152 23.07 -8.91 -6.35
CA LEU A 152 23.94 -8.16 -7.26
C LEU A 152 23.35 -8.03 -8.69
N GLU A 153 22.07 -8.27 -8.85
CA GLU A 153 21.37 -8.05 -10.10
C GLU A 153 21.14 -6.55 -10.35
N PRO A 154 21.27 -6.07 -11.60
CA PRO A 154 20.99 -4.67 -11.94
C PRO A 154 19.55 -4.27 -11.62
N VAL A 155 19.38 -3.14 -10.96
CA VAL A 155 18.07 -2.60 -10.56
C VAL A 155 17.90 -1.18 -11.11
N PHE A 156 16.89 -0.97 -11.96
CA PHE A 156 16.51 0.36 -12.41
C PHE A 156 16.06 1.22 -11.22
N SER A 157 16.44 2.49 -11.22
CA SER A 157 15.97 3.48 -10.24
C SER A 157 15.71 4.82 -10.92
N ALA A 158 14.51 5.34 -10.77
CA ALA A 158 14.15 6.68 -11.24
C ALA A 158 14.88 7.74 -10.42
N LYS A 159 15.89 8.40 -11.00
CA LYS A 159 16.74 9.39 -10.32
C LYS A 159 16.41 10.83 -10.72
N THR A 160 15.96 11.03 -11.95
CA THR A 160 15.65 12.36 -12.47
C THR A 160 14.22 12.79 -12.16
N PRO A 161 13.95 14.10 -12.04
CA PRO A 161 12.58 14.60 -11.88
C PRO A 161 11.62 14.15 -12.96
N ARG A 162 12.11 14.01 -14.21
CA ARG A 162 11.33 13.54 -15.36
C ARG A 162 10.90 12.08 -15.18
N GLU A 163 11.82 11.19 -14.80
CA GLU A 163 11.52 9.77 -14.54
C GLU A 163 10.53 9.60 -13.39
N LYS A 164 10.72 10.36 -12.32
CA LYS A 164 9.78 10.35 -11.17
C LYS A 164 8.39 10.82 -11.57
N LEU A 165 8.30 11.91 -12.34
CA LEU A 165 7.02 12.42 -12.82
C LEU A 165 6.33 11.42 -13.77
N ALA A 166 7.07 10.75 -14.66
CA ALA A 166 6.56 9.73 -15.57
C ALA A 166 5.87 8.58 -14.82
N GLN A 167 6.36 8.24 -13.63
CA GLN A 167 5.75 7.24 -12.77
C GLN A 167 4.59 7.81 -11.93
N ARG A 168 4.83 8.93 -11.25
CA ARG A 168 3.89 9.52 -10.30
C ARG A 168 2.52 9.87 -10.89
N GLN A 169 2.46 10.32 -12.14
CA GLN A 169 1.22 10.73 -12.79
C GLN A 169 0.17 9.61 -12.83
N PHE A 170 0.56 8.34 -12.86
CA PHE A 170 -0.34 7.19 -12.86
C PHE A 170 -1.19 7.07 -11.57
N PHE A 171 -0.75 7.61 -10.46
CA PHE A 171 -1.55 7.69 -9.24
C PHE A 171 -2.83 8.50 -9.43
N PHE A 172 -2.82 9.47 -10.34
CA PHE A 172 -3.89 10.44 -10.54
C PHE A 172 -4.71 10.14 -11.81
N TRP A 173 -4.82 8.86 -12.18
CA TRP A 173 -5.56 8.41 -13.36
C TRP A 173 -7.00 8.96 -13.43
N TYR A 174 -7.62 9.28 -12.30
CA TYR A 174 -8.96 9.84 -12.18
C TYR A 174 -9.04 11.35 -12.44
N LYS A 175 -7.90 12.04 -12.50
CA LYS A 175 -7.85 13.49 -12.74
C LYS A 175 -7.83 13.80 -14.23
N PRO A 176 -8.79 14.61 -14.75
CA PRO A 176 -8.86 14.96 -16.17
C PRO A 176 -7.58 15.63 -16.70
N GLU A 177 -6.93 16.45 -15.88
CA GLU A 177 -5.69 17.16 -16.23
C GLU A 177 -4.51 16.22 -16.49
N GLU A 178 -4.47 15.05 -15.86
CA GLU A 178 -3.39 14.07 -16.04
C GLU A 178 -3.61 13.14 -17.24
N ARG A 179 -4.79 13.11 -17.82
CA ARG A 179 -5.15 12.19 -18.88
C ARG A 179 -4.18 12.23 -20.07
N ARG A 180 -3.85 13.44 -20.56
CA ARG A 180 -2.94 13.61 -21.72
C ARG A 180 -1.52 13.11 -21.40
N ASN A 181 -1.05 13.36 -20.19
CA ASN A 181 0.27 12.94 -19.72
C ASN A 181 0.32 11.41 -19.63
N ILE A 182 -0.69 10.78 -19.05
CA ILE A 182 -0.81 9.33 -18.94
C ILE A 182 -0.91 8.68 -20.32
N GLU A 183 -1.74 9.19 -21.25
CA GLU A 183 -1.85 8.67 -22.61
C GLU A 183 -0.51 8.75 -23.37
N LYS A 184 0.24 9.84 -23.17
CA LYS A 184 1.59 10.00 -23.76
C LYS A 184 2.55 8.95 -23.23
N GLU A 185 2.55 8.70 -21.92
CA GLU A 185 3.42 7.67 -21.33
C GLU A 185 2.99 6.26 -21.75
N LEU A 186 1.69 5.95 -21.80
CA LEU A 186 1.20 4.67 -22.29
C LEU A 186 1.63 4.38 -23.72
N LYS A 187 1.62 5.40 -24.61
CA LYS A 187 2.16 5.28 -25.97
C LYS A 187 3.67 5.01 -25.97
N ARG A 188 4.41 5.73 -25.10
CA ARG A 188 5.87 5.57 -24.98
C ARG A 188 6.27 4.16 -24.53
N ILE A 189 5.51 3.54 -23.64
CA ILE A 189 5.75 2.18 -23.14
C ILE A 189 5.03 1.10 -23.97
N GLY A 190 4.37 1.45 -25.09
CA GLY A 190 3.74 0.50 -26.02
C GLY A 190 2.49 -0.19 -25.48
N ARG A 191 1.73 0.48 -24.61
CA ARG A 191 0.47 -0.05 -24.04
C ARG A 191 -0.79 0.42 -24.78
N ILE A 192 -0.69 1.44 -25.61
CA ILE A 192 -1.73 1.95 -26.54
C ILE A 192 -1.11 2.52 -27.81
#